data_dda27793951be5caa3cde351b526a04c
#
_entry.id   dda27793951be5caa3cde351b526a04c
#
_cell.length_a   1.000
_cell.length_b   1.000
_cell.length_c   1.000
_cell.angle_alpha   90.00
_cell.angle_beta   90.00
_cell.angle_gamma   90.00
#
_symmetry.space_group_name_H-M   'P 1'
#
loop_
_entity.id
_entity.type
_entity.pdbx_description
1 polymer ?
#
loop_
_entity_poly.entity_id
_entity_poly.type
_entity_poly.pdbx_seq_one_letter_code
_entity_poly.pdbx_strand_id
1 'polypeptide(L)'
;DLEARHRERRSWIWAQLGLSPLAQVLEPLGHLAQRADQPLVGATPEEFIAPYTTDGWEADLAAWQAMAMVQTAQEEGVRKAVAALLRPWLDETASRFQKAVARSGLPTPTDQGAITAEAGEVLLFADGLRYDVARQLQKQLEVMGITGSLTTRWAGLPTVTATAKPAITPLISEIEGQTLPDDFAPAFRSGKPTSAAELRKALTAHGTTVLSDDDLNIPPSPEARGWLEIGDLDHRGHQLQNDLPKVIHDEIERLALRIQKLLDAGWRSVKVVTDHGWLFCPDGLPTAELPKHLTASKWARCAAIKGESQVPVPTAAWSWTPSEQFATPTGAACFNPGSTNS
;
A
#
# COMPACT_ATOMS: atom_id res chain seq x y z
N ASP A 1 -15.89 -34.28 1.41
CA ASP A 1 -14.80 -33.44 1.85
C ASP A 1 -14.18 -32.71 0.65
N LEU A 2 -14.47 -31.41 0.53
CA LEU A 2 -13.99 -30.58 -0.58
C LEU A 2 -12.47 -30.32 -0.48
N GLU A 3 -11.93 -30.16 0.73
CA GLU A 3 -10.50 -29.92 0.94
C GLU A 3 -9.64 -31.10 0.48
N ALA A 4 -10.04 -32.32 0.80
CA ALA A 4 -9.32 -33.50 0.33
C ALA A 4 -9.33 -33.61 -1.20
N ARG A 5 -10.47 -33.30 -1.84
CA ARG A 5 -10.56 -33.26 -3.32
C ARG A 5 -9.71 -32.15 -3.93
N HIS A 6 -9.62 -31.00 -3.29
CA HIS A 6 -8.76 -29.91 -3.76
C HIS A 6 -7.29 -30.28 -3.65
N ARG A 7 -6.88 -30.90 -2.55
CA ARG A 7 -5.52 -31.40 -2.34
C ARG A 7 -5.15 -32.45 -3.37
N GLU A 8 -6.06 -33.39 -3.65
CA GLU A 8 -5.88 -34.40 -4.70
C GLU A 8 -5.69 -33.74 -6.08
N ARG A 9 -6.55 -32.79 -6.46
CA ARG A 9 -6.47 -32.11 -7.77
C ARG A 9 -5.17 -31.33 -7.95
N ARG A 10 -4.62 -30.74 -6.89
CA ARG A 10 -3.31 -30.07 -6.95
C ARG A 10 -2.16 -31.03 -7.18
N SER A 11 -2.29 -32.28 -6.73
CA SER A 11 -1.27 -33.32 -6.95
C SER A 11 -1.30 -33.93 -8.34
N TRP A 12 -2.30 -33.62 -9.17
CA TRP A 12 -2.36 -34.12 -10.52
C TRP A 12 -1.21 -33.62 -11.38
N ILE A 13 -0.66 -34.51 -12.23
CA ILE A 13 0.46 -34.16 -13.12
C ILE A 13 0.16 -32.92 -13.98
N TRP A 14 -1.08 -32.77 -14.44
CA TRP A 14 -1.53 -31.62 -15.23
C TRP A 14 -1.48 -30.28 -14.45
N ALA A 15 -1.77 -30.31 -13.16
CA ALA A 15 -1.64 -29.16 -12.29
C ALA A 15 -0.16 -28.83 -12.05
N GLN A 16 0.67 -29.83 -11.76
CA GLN A 16 2.11 -29.66 -11.54
C GLN A 16 2.83 -29.14 -12.79
N LEU A 17 2.39 -29.55 -13.98
CA LEU A 17 2.94 -29.06 -15.26
C LEU A 17 2.36 -27.71 -15.70
N GLY A 18 1.51 -27.06 -14.88
CA GLY A 18 0.88 -25.81 -15.26
C GLY A 18 -0.22 -25.92 -16.33
N LEU A 19 -0.60 -27.13 -16.71
CA LEU A 19 -1.62 -27.37 -17.75
C LEU A 19 -3.05 -27.27 -17.22
N SER A 20 -3.24 -27.11 -15.92
CA SER A 20 -4.53 -26.91 -15.26
C SER A 20 -4.46 -25.71 -14.31
N PRO A 21 -4.53 -24.47 -14.81
CA PRO A 21 -4.45 -23.25 -13.98
C PRO A 21 -5.47 -23.25 -12.85
N LEU A 22 -6.72 -23.67 -13.10
CA LEU A 22 -7.75 -23.75 -12.07
C LEU A 22 -7.42 -24.70 -10.91
N ALA A 23 -6.65 -25.77 -11.15
CA ALA A 23 -6.20 -26.64 -10.07
C ALA A 23 -5.13 -25.96 -9.20
N GLN A 24 -4.27 -25.14 -9.79
CA GLN A 24 -3.27 -24.36 -9.07
C GLN A 24 -3.90 -23.24 -8.23
N VAL A 25 -4.93 -22.56 -8.75
CA VAL A 25 -5.67 -21.50 -8.04
C VAL A 25 -6.35 -22.01 -6.77
N LEU A 26 -6.64 -23.30 -6.66
CA LEU A 26 -7.27 -23.88 -5.45
C LEU A 26 -6.42 -23.70 -4.18
N GLU A 27 -5.11 -23.57 -4.31
CA GLU A 27 -4.23 -23.34 -3.16
C GLU A 27 -4.40 -21.93 -2.59
N PRO A 28 -4.16 -20.86 -3.36
CA PRO A 28 -4.38 -19.51 -2.84
C PRO A 28 -5.85 -19.24 -2.47
N LEU A 29 -6.83 -19.80 -3.16
CA LEU A 29 -8.24 -19.67 -2.73
C LEU A 29 -8.50 -20.37 -1.39
N GLY A 30 -7.89 -21.52 -1.14
CA GLY A 30 -7.98 -22.19 0.16
C GLY A 30 -7.34 -21.39 1.28
N HIS A 31 -6.16 -20.81 1.05
CA HIS A 31 -5.51 -19.90 1.99
C HIS A 31 -6.35 -18.63 2.22
N LEU A 32 -6.88 -18.04 1.16
CA LEU A 32 -7.77 -16.88 1.29
C LEU A 32 -9.00 -17.22 2.14
N ALA A 33 -9.67 -18.33 1.88
CA ALA A 33 -10.84 -18.75 2.66
C ALA A 33 -10.51 -18.93 4.14
N GLN A 34 -9.34 -19.51 4.45
CA GLN A 34 -8.89 -19.71 5.82
C GLN A 34 -8.57 -18.37 6.52
N ARG A 35 -7.88 -17.45 5.84
CA ARG A 35 -7.46 -16.17 6.43
C ARG A 35 -8.58 -15.16 6.52
N ALA A 36 -9.49 -15.16 5.54
CA ALA A 36 -10.63 -14.27 5.52
C ALA A 36 -11.82 -14.74 6.38
N ASP A 37 -11.72 -15.90 7.03
CA ASP A 37 -12.76 -16.39 7.94
C ASP A 37 -12.93 -15.50 9.18
N GLN A 38 -11.86 -14.84 9.62
CA GLN A 38 -11.87 -13.98 10.79
C GLN A 38 -11.40 -12.56 10.47
N PRO A 39 -12.31 -11.57 10.55
CA PRO A 39 -11.95 -10.18 10.39
C PRO A 39 -10.99 -9.71 11.49
N LEU A 40 -10.17 -8.72 11.17
CA LEU A 40 -9.27 -8.12 12.16
C LEU A 40 -10.08 -7.41 13.25
N VAL A 41 -9.54 -7.44 14.46
CA VAL A 41 -10.16 -6.84 15.64
C VAL A 41 -9.15 -5.98 16.41
N GLY A 42 -9.64 -4.86 16.92
CA GLY A 42 -8.89 -3.95 17.79
C GLY A 42 -9.84 -2.97 18.48
N ALA A 43 -9.51 -2.54 19.67
CA ALA A 43 -10.24 -1.49 20.38
C ALA A 43 -9.78 -0.09 19.95
N THR A 44 -8.50 0.04 19.59
CA THR A 44 -7.87 1.25 19.04
C THR A 44 -7.32 0.96 17.64
N PRO A 45 -7.03 2.00 16.83
CA PRO A 45 -6.41 1.82 15.51
C PRO A 45 -5.09 1.04 15.57
N GLU A 46 -4.26 1.30 16.56
CA GLU A 46 -2.95 0.65 16.75
C GLU A 46 -3.07 -0.85 16.95
N GLU A 47 -4.13 -1.31 17.59
CA GLU A 47 -4.35 -2.73 17.86
C GLU A 47 -4.67 -3.54 16.59
N PHE A 48 -4.98 -2.89 15.46
CA PHE A 48 -5.14 -3.56 14.17
C PHE A 48 -3.80 -3.90 13.50
N ILE A 49 -2.71 -3.25 13.90
CA ILE A 49 -1.39 -3.48 13.29
C ILE A 49 -0.93 -4.91 13.53
N ALA A 50 -0.92 -5.35 14.79
CA ALA A 50 -0.39 -6.67 15.13
C ALA A 50 -1.15 -7.83 14.46
N PRO A 51 -2.50 -7.92 14.48
CA PRO A 51 -3.21 -8.98 13.77
C PRO A 51 -2.97 -8.96 12.26
N TYR A 52 -2.90 -7.76 11.66
CA TYR A 52 -2.61 -7.66 10.23
C TYR A 52 -1.19 -8.11 9.90
N THR A 53 -0.18 -7.63 10.64
CA THR A 53 1.23 -7.93 10.35
C THR A 53 1.64 -9.36 10.74
N THR A 54 0.90 -10.01 11.62
CA THR A 54 1.14 -11.41 11.99
C THR A 54 0.72 -12.35 10.85
N ASP A 55 -0.55 -12.29 10.45
CA ASP A 55 -1.10 -13.23 9.46
C ASP A 55 -2.22 -12.65 8.58
N GLY A 56 -2.85 -11.54 8.96
CA GLY A 56 -3.93 -10.92 8.19
C GLY A 56 -3.52 -10.52 6.76
N TRP A 57 -2.26 -10.13 6.56
CA TRP A 57 -1.69 -9.79 5.25
C TRP A 57 -1.69 -10.99 4.27
N GLU A 58 -1.78 -12.21 4.76
CA GLU A 58 -1.84 -13.40 3.92
C GLU A 58 -3.17 -13.50 3.16
N ALA A 59 -4.26 -12.87 3.65
CA ALA A 59 -5.51 -12.77 2.90
C ALA A 59 -5.32 -11.91 1.63
N ASP A 60 -4.66 -10.76 1.78
CA ASP A 60 -4.32 -9.89 0.65
C ASP A 60 -3.40 -10.59 -0.35
N LEU A 61 -2.35 -11.27 0.15
CA LEU A 61 -1.42 -12.04 -0.66
C LEU A 61 -2.14 -13.13 -1.46
N ALA A 62 -2.94 -13.94 -0.79
CA ALA A 62 -3.65 -15.05 -1.42
C ALA A 62 -4.65 -14.58 -2.49
N ALA A 63 -5.28 -13.43 -2.27
CA ALA A 63 -6.22 -12.85 -3.23
C ALA A 63 -5.55 -12.52 -4.58
N TRP A 64 -4.43 -11.78 -4.58
CA TRP A 64 -3.79 -11.47 -5.85
C TRP A 64 -3.01 -12.64 -6.43
N GLN A 65 -2.48 -13.56 -5.61
CA GLN A 65 -1.86 -14.78 -6.12
C GLN A 65 -2.86 -15.65 -6.89
N ALA A 66 -4.09 -15.77 -6.39
CA ALA A 66 -5.14 -16.48 -7.12
C ALA A 66 -5.40 -15.86 -8.50
N MET A 67 -5.41 -14.53 -8.58
CA MET A 67 -5.60 -13.82 -9.86
C MET A 67 -4.38 -13.89 -10.77
N ALA A 68 -3.17 -13.92 -10.22
CA ALA A 68 -1.94 -14.03 -11.02
C ALA A 68 -1.82 -15.36 -11.78
N MET A 69 -2.45 -16.42 -11.28
CA MET A 69 -2.33 -17.78 -11.84
C MET A 69 -3.31 -18.06 -12.99
N VAL A 70 -4.25 -17.15 -13.29
CA VAL A 70 -5.30 -17.45 -14.26
C VAL A 70 -5.08 -16.77 -15.60
N GLN A 71 -5.50 -17.45 -16.64
CA GLN A 71 -5.60 -16.92 -17.99
C GLN A 71 -6.99 -16.30 -18.21
N THR A 72 -7.11 -15.45 -19.21
CA THR A 72 -8.32 -14.67 -19.52
C THR A 72 -9.62 -15.49 -19.54
N ALA A 73 -9.57 -16.73 -20.04
CA ALA A 73 -10.78 -17.58 -20.13
C ALA A 73 -11.35 -18.03 -18.78
N GLN A 74 -10.53 -18.11 -17.72
CA GLN A 74 -10.93 -18.53 -16.38
C GLN A 74 -11.02 -17.38 -15.39
N GLU A 75 -10.61 -16.19 -15.79
CA GLU A 75 -10.43 -15.03 -14.92
C GLU A 75 -11.72 -14.62 -14.21
N GLU A 76 -12.84 -14.59 -14.90
CA GLU A 76 -14.11 -14.17 -14.32
C GLU A 76 -14.56 -15.06 -13.16
N GLY A 77 -14.42 -16.38 -13.29
CA GLY A 77 -14.79 -17.33 -12.23
C GLY A 77 -13.92 -17.18 -10.99
N VAL A 78 -12.61 -17.01 -11.19
CA VAL A 78 -11.65 -16.82 -10.07
C VAL A 78 -11.85 -15.45 -9.44
N ARG A 79 -12.06 -14.40 -10.23
CA ARG A 79 -12.36 -13.06 -9.76
C ARG A 79 -13.57 -13.03 -8.83
N LYS A 80 -14.67 -13.70 -9.24
CA LYS A 80 -15.87 -13.83 -8.41
C LYS A 80 -15.61 -14.62 -7.12
N ALA A 81 -14.81 -15.68 -7.19
CA ALA A 81 -14.44 -16.47 -6.02
C ALA A 81 -13.60 -15.66 -5.03
N VAL A 82 -12.59 -14.94 -5.53
CA VAL A 82 -11.77 -14.04 -4.71
C VAL A 82 -12.63 -12.95 -4.07
N ALA A 83 -13.49 -12.30 -4.84
CA ALA A 83 -14.38 -11.27 -4.33
C ALA A 83 -15.34 -11.81 -3.26
N ALA A 84 -15.92 -12.99 -3.47
CA ALA A 84 -16.83 -13.62 -2.51
C ALA A 84 -16.16 -13.98 -1.18
N LEU A 85 -14.88 -14.33 -1.19
CA LEU A 85 -14.11 -14.66 0.01
C LEU A 85 -13.54 -13.42 0.70
N LEU A 86 -12.91 -12.54 -0.08
CA LEU A 86 -12.16 -11.39 0.47
C LEU A 86 -13.07 -10.27 0.96
N ARG A 87 -14.12 -9.96 0.21
CA ARG A 87 -14.94 -8.77 0.46
C ARG A 87 -15.62 -8.75 1.84
N PRO A 88 -16.25 -9.84 2.34
CA PRO A 88 -16.83 -9.83 3.68
C PRO A 88 -15.79 -9.54 4.78
N TRP A 89 -14.58 -10.07 4.62
CA TRP A 89 -13.47 -9.81 5.53
C TRP A 89 -13.02 -8.35 5.52
N LEU A 90 -12.88 -7.75 4.33
CA LEU A 90 -12.55 -6.35 4.16
C LEU A 90 -13.63 -5.44 4.75
N ASP A 91 -14.91 -5.70 4.43
CA ASP A 91 -16.05 -4.90 4.88
C ASP A 91 -16.14 -4.88 6.41
N GLU A 92 -16.04 -6.03 7.05
CA GLU A 92 -16.12 -6.14 8.50
C GLU A 92 -14.88 -5.56 9.19
N THR A 93 -13.68 -5.80 8.65
CA THR A 93 -12.43 -5.22 9.17
C THR A 93 -12.47 -3.70 9.08
N ALA A 94 -12.87 -3.14 7.94
CA ALA A 94 -13.00 -1.70 7.75
C ALA A 94 -14.04 -1.09 8.71
N SER A 95 -15.19 -1.75 8.89
CA SER A 95 -16.22 -1.31 9.83
C SER A 95 -15.71 -1.26 11.27
N ARG A 96 -14.98 -2.28 11.69
CA ARG A 96 -14.37 -2.33 13.04
C ARG A 96 -13.31 -1.27 13.24
N PHE A 97 -12.45 -1.08 12.23
CA PHE A 97 -11.43 -0.05 12.27
C PHE A 97 -12.03 1.37 12.37
N GLN A 98 -13.05 1.67 11.58
CA GLN A 98 -13.77 2.93 11.66
C GLN A 98 -14.36 3.20 13.05
N LYS A 99 -14.93 2.17 13.68
CA LYS A 99 -15.43 2.29 15.06
C LYS A 99 -14.30 2.54 16.07
N ALA A 100 -13.12 1.97 15.86
CA ALA A 100 -11.94 2.23 16.68
C ALA A 100 -11.47 3.68 16.51
N VAL A 101 -11.35 4.15 15.26
CA VAL A 101 -10.99 5.54 14.94
C VAL A 101 -12.01 6.54 15.54
N ALA A 102 -13.30 6.26 15.43
CA ALA A 102 -14.34 7.14 15.99
C ALA A 102 -14.23 7.28 17.52
N ARG A 103 -13.69 6.28 18.20
CA ARG A 103 -13.49 6.31 19.68
C ARG A 103 -12.17 6.91 20.10
N SER A 104 -11.09 6.64 19.38
CA SER A 104 -9.71 6.94 19.80
C SER A 104 -9.07 8.06 18.98
N GLY A 105 -9.66 8.48 17.86
CA GLY A 105 -9.04 9.38 16.90
C GLY A 105 -8.11 8.63 15.92
N LEU A 106 -7.57 9.38 14.97
CA LEU A 106 -6.59 8.89 14.00
C LEU A 106 -5.18 9.13 14.51
N PRO A 107 -4.30 8.15 14.43
CA PRO A 107 -2.88 8.39 14.62
C PRO A 107 -2.34 9.27 13.49
N THR A 108 -1.34 10.08 13.79
CA THR A 108 -0.70 10.98 12.82
C THR A 108 0.73 10.53 12.51
N PRO A 109 1.21 10.68 11.25
CA PRO A 109 2.58 10.32 10.89
C PRO A 109 3.64 11.10 11.68
N THR A 110 3.36 12.33 12.06
CA THR A 110 4.26 13.21 12.82
C THR A 110 4.58 12.66 14.20
N ASP A 111 3.67 11.94 14.81
CA ASP A 111 3.86 11.34 16.14
C ASP A 111 4.87 10.18 16.13
N GLN A 112 5.20 9.67 14.96
CA GLN A 112 6.13 8.56 14.79
C GLN A 112 7.58 9.01 14.52
N GLY A 113 7.83 10.32 14.48
CA GLY A 113 9.12 10.91 14.16
C GLY A 113 9.49 10.84 12.67
N ALA A 114 10.55 11.53 12.29
CA ALA A 114 11.04 11.54 10.91
C ALA A 114 11.72 10.21 10.54
N ILE A 115 11.60 9.82 9.27
CA ILE A 115 12.42 8.76 8.68
C ILE A 115 13.71 9.41 8.20
N THR A 116 14.84 8.98 8.74
CA THR A 116 16.16 9.52 8.39
C THR A 116 17.07 8.42 7.87
N ALA A 117 17.98 8.79 6.97
CA ALA A 117 19.08 7.94 6.57
C ALA A 117 20.31 8.19 7.46
N GLU A 118 20.98 7.12 7.84
CA GLU A 118 22.30 7.19 8.45
C GLU A 118 23.40 7.41 7.39
N ALA A 119 24.62 7.74 7.83
CA ALA A 119 25.76 7.80 6.92
C ALA A 119 25.99 6.45 6.22
N GLY A 120 26.11 6.45 4.90
CA GLY A 120 26.20 5.24 4.09
C GLY A 120 24.84 4.52 3.86
N GLU A 121 23.71 5.11 4.21
CA GLU A 121 22.40 4.51 4.00
C GLU A 121 21.61 5.21 2.87
N VAL A 122 20.86 4.42 2.09
CA VAL A 122 19.88 4.90 1.10
C VAL A 122 18.48 4.72 1.63
N LEU A 123 17.69 5.78 1.61
CA LEU A 123 16.23 5.68 1.64
C LEU A 123 15.75 5.41 0.21
N LEU A 124 15.21 4.23 0.00
CA LEU A 124 14.66 3.80 -1.28
C LEU A 124 13.14 3.92 -1.22
N PHE A 125 12.59 4.93 -1.88
CA PHE A 125 11.15 5.12 -1.96
C PHE A 125 10.56 4.22 -3.04
N ALA A 126 9.67 3.33 -2.62
CA ALA A 126 8.92 2.42 -3.48
C ALA A 126 7.44 2.79 -3.42
N ASP A 127 6.94 3.49 -4.46
CA ASP A 127 5.57 3.98 -4.54
C ASP A 127 4.56 2.83 -4.56
N GLY A 128 3.61 2.86 -3.63
CA GLY A 128 2.55 1.88 -3.55
C GLY A 128 3.01 0.47 -3.15
N LEU A 129 4.14 0.32 -2.48
CA LEU A 129 4.62 -0.98 -2.01
C LEU A 129 3.78 -1.47 -0.83
N ARG A 130 2.74 -2.23 -1.10
CA ARG A 130 1.83 -2.79 -0.11
C ARG A 130 2.55 -3.79 0.81
N TYR A 131 2.10 -3.91 2.06
CA TYR A 131 2.76 -4.72 3.10
C TYR A 131 2.99 -6.18 2.70
N ASP A 132 2.00 -6.85 2.14
CA ASP A 132 2.12 -8.24 1.67
C ASP A 132 3.13 -8.40 0.54
N VAL A 133 3.23 -7.40 -0.36
CA VAL A 133 4.24 -7.34 -1.42
C VAL A 133 5.63 -7.09 -0.81
N ALA A 134 5.73 -6.22 0.21
CA ALA A 134 6.97 -6.01 0.96
C ALA A 134 7.43 -7.28 1.68
N ARG A 135 6.51 -8.10 2.20
CA ARG A 135 6.83 -9.42 2.76
C ARG A 135 7.39 -10.38 1.71
N GLN A 136 6.89 -10.33 0.47
CA GLN A 136 7.45 -11.13 -0.62
C GLN A 136 8.83 -10.60 -1.05
N LEU A 137 9.01 -9.27 -1.08
CA LEU A 137 10.33 -8.67 -1.31
C LEU A 137 11.33 -9.10 -0.24
N GLN A 138 10.94 -9.09 1.04
CA GLN A 138 11.81 -9.57 2.13
C GLN A 138 12.25 -11.01 1.90
N LYS A 139 11.33 -11.91 1.55
CA LYS A 139 11.66 -13.29 1.22
C LYS A 139 12.61 -13.41 0.03
N GLN A 140 12.39 -12.61 -1.01
CA GLN A 140 13.27 -12.60 -2.18
C GLN A 140 14.69 -12.15 -1.82
N LEU A 141 14.82 -11.12 -1.00
CA LEU A 141 16.11 -10.63 -0.49
C LEU A 141 16.81 -11.69 0.38
N GLU A 142 16.08 -12.39 1.24
CA GLU A 142 16.62 -13.50 2.05
C GLU A 142 17.20 -14.62 1.18
N VAL A 143 16.52 -14.97 0.07
CA VAL A 143 17.05 -15.94 -0.92
C VAL A 143 18.33 -15.44 -1.55
N MET A 144 18.51 -14.14 -1.73
CA MET A 144 19.73 -13.51 -2.24
C MET A 144 20.82 -13.32 -1.16
N GLY A 145 20.57 -13.75 0.08
CA GLY A 145 21.50 -13.60 1.20
C GLY A 145 21.47 -12.21 1.86
N ILE A 146 20.49 -11.38 1.52
CA ILE A 146 20.29 -10.05 2.08
C ILE A 146 19.25 -10.14 3.19
N THR A 147 19.64 -9.83 4.42
CA THR A 147 18.75 -9.86 5.58
C THR A 147 18.24 -8.47 5.93
N GLY A 148 17.00 -8.37 6.39
CA GLY A 148 16.40 -7.13 6.82
C GLY A 148 15.22 -7.33 7.75
N SER A 149 14.83 -6.27 8.45
CA SER A 149 13.62 -6.22 9.27
C SER A 149 12.56 -5.39 8.60
N LEU A 150 11.29 -5.72 8.85
CA LEU A 150 10.13 -4.98 8.40
C LEU A 150 9.46 -4.30 9.59
N THR A 151 9.20 -3.01 9.45
CA THR A 151 8.47 -2.21 10.44
C THR A 151 7.30 -1.51 9.78
N THR A 152 6.31 -1.14 10.58
CA THR A 152 5.10 -0.46 10.10
C THR A 152 5.01 0.95 10.66
N ARG A 153 4.40 1.83 9.88
CA ARG A 153 4.09 3.21 10.25
C ARG A 153 2.72 3.61 9.73
N TRP A 154 2.14 4.62 10.36
CA TRP A 154 0.93 5.24 9.83
C TRP A 154 1.28 6.12 8.62
N ALA A 155 0.54 5.94 7.54
CA ALA A 155 0.67 6.77 6.36
C ALA A 155 0.07 8.17 6.56
N GLY A 156 0.52 9.14 5.77
CA GLY A 156 -0.15 10.44 5.66
C GLY A 156 -1.57 10.30 5.12
N LEU A 157 -2.50 11.11 5.62
CA LEU A 157 -3.90 11.07 5.21
C LEU A 157 -4.26 12.28 4.34
N PRO A 158 -5.09 12.07 3.32
CA PRO A 158 -5.53 10.79 2.74
C PRO A 158 -4.36 9.99 2.17
N THR A 159 -4.46 8.66 2.16
CA THR A 159 -3.39 7.74 1.73
C THR A 159 -3.21 7.74 0.21
N VAL A 160 -2.65 8.81 -0.31
CA VAL A 160 -2.28 9.02 -1.71
C VAL A 160 -0.89 9.67 -1.76
N THR A 161 -0.15 9.46 -2.83
CA THR A 161 1.24 9.92 -2.96
C THR A 161 1.45 11.38 -2.59
N ALA A 162 0.55 12.26 -2.97
CA ALA A 162 0.73 13.69 -2.73
C ALA A 162 0.70 14.10 -1.24
N THR A 163 0.01 13.35 -0.38
CA THR A 163 -0.01 13.58 1.08
C THR A 163 0.95 12.65 1.82
N ALA A 164 1.01 11.41 1.42
CA ALA A 164 1.70 10.39 2.18
C ALA A 164 3.21 10.35 1.87
N LYS A 165 3.64 10.61 0.63
CA LYS A 165 5.08 10.70 0.29
C LYS A 165 5.83 11.79 1.07
N PRO A 166 5.32 13.04 1.19
CA PRO A 166 5.97 14.02 2.05
C PRO A 166 6.14 13.55 3.50
N ALA A 167 5.17 12.79 4.03
CA ALA A 167 5.18 12.32 5.41
C ALA A 167 6.25 11.26 5.69
N ILE A 168 6.76 10.56 4.67
CA ILE A 168 7.80 9.54 4.82
C ILE A 168 9.21 10.05 4.44
N THR A 169 9.35 11.34 4.18
CA THR A 169 10.65 11.95 3.91
C THR A 169 11.33 12.42 5.21
N PRO A 170 12.66 12.60 5.20
CA PRO A 170 13.36 13.25 6.30
C PRO A 170 12.88 14.67 6.61
N LEU A 171 12.09 15.26 5.70
CA LEU A 171 11.63 16.64 5.75
C LEU A 171 10.27 16.83 6.47
N ILE A 172 9.71 15.77 7.06
CA ILE A 172 8.36 15.81 7.66
C ILE A 172 8.18 16.97 8.66
N SER A 173 9.22 17.34 9.42
CA SER A 173 9.17 18.45 10.38
C SER A 173 9.05 19.83 9.72
N GLU A 174 9.32 19.94 8.44
CA GLU A 174 9.24 21.18 7.66
C GLU A 174 7.94 21.28 6.85
N ILE A 175 7.11 20.25 6.93
CA ILE A 175 5.90 20.12 6.14
C ILE A 175 4.69 20.27 7.04
N GLU A 176 3.70 20.97 6.54
CA GLU A 176 2.41 21.18 7.21
C GLU A 176 1.28 20.69 6.30
N GLY A 177 0.29 20.04 6.91
CA GLY A 177 -0.96 19.75 6.24
C GLY A 177 -1.68 21.04 5.88
N GLN A 178 -2.31 21.08 4.72
CA GLN A 178 -3.18 22.21 4.33
C GLN A 178 -4.64 21.81 4.52
N THR A 179 -5.41 22.71 5.05
CA THR A 179 -6.86 22.60 5.19
C THR A 179 -7.60 23.42 4.12
N LEU A 180 -6.96 23.68 2.98
CA LEU A 180 -7.58 24.42 1.90
C LEU A 180 -8.68 23.57 1.26
N PRO A 181 -9.86 24.15 0.98
CA PRO A 181 -10.99 23.39 0.41
C PRO A 181 -10.69 22.75 -0.95
N ASP A 182 -9.69 23.25 -1.65
CA ASP A 182 -9.41 22.87 -3.04
C ASP A 182 -8.17 21.98 -3.21
N ASP A 183 -7.35 21.78 -2.16
CA ASP A 183 -6.13 20.99 -2.24
C ASP A 183 -5.85 20.27 -0.91
N PHE A 184 -5.57 18.97 -0.99
CA PHE A 184 -5.14 18.16 0.15
C PHE A 184 -3.62 18.04 0.24
N ALA A 185 -2.89 18.53 -0.76
CA ALA A 185 -1.45 18.43 -0.77
C ALA A 185 -0.86 19.26 0.38
N PRO A 186 0.01 18.67 1.21
CA PRO A 186 0.73 19.42 2.22
C PRO A 186 1.67 20.42 1.55
N ALA A 187 2.09 21.43 2.32
CA ALA A 187 3.08 22.40 1.88
C ALA A 187 4.24 22.46 2.87
N PHE A 188 5.39 22.93 2.39
CA PHE A 188 6.45 23.35 3.29
C PHE A 188 5.98 24.54 4.14
N ARG A 189 6.47 24.68 5.36
CA ARG A 189 6.23 25.85 6.23
C ARG A 189 6.56 27.18 5.57
N SER A 190 7.40 27.16 4.54
CA SER A 190 7.69 28.30 3.68
C SER A 190 6.58 28.66 2.69
N GLY A 191 5.49 27.89 2.65
CA GLY A 191 4.38 28.04 1.71
C GLY A 191 4.60 27.41 0.33
N LYS A 192 5.76 26.77 0.10
CA LYS A 192 6.01 26.09 -1.17
C LYS A 192 5.29 24.73 -1.21
N PRO A 193 4.78 24.31 -2.39
CA PRO A 193 4.15 23.00 -2.53
C PRO A 193 5.17 21.86 -2.35
N THR A 194 4.72 20.71 -1.87
CA THR A 194 5.53 19.48 -1.73
C THR A 194 5.53 18.64 -3.00
N SER A 195 5.66 19.29 -4.16
CA SER A 195 5.82 18.56 -5.43
C SER A 195 7.11 17.71 -5.42
N ALA A 196 7.14 16.66 -6.24
CA ALA A 196 8.32 15.79 -6.33
C ALA A 196 9.62 16.57 -6.61
N ALA A 197 9.56 17.62 -7.44
CA ALA A 197 10.70 18.47 -7.74
C ALA A 197 11.17 19.29 -6.53
N GLU A 198 10.22 19.91 -5.79
CA GLU A 198 10.56 20.70 -4.61
C GLU A 198 11.03 19.80 -3.45
N LEU A 199 10.46 18.59 -3.28
CA LEU A 199 10.95 17.61 -2.31
C LEU A 199 12.40 17.22 -2.59
N ARG A 200 12.75 16.83 -3.84
CA ARG A 200 14.13 16.49 -4.22
C ARG A 200 15.10 17.65 -4.00
N LYS A 201 14.68 18.86 -4.35
CA LYS A 201 15.49 20.07 -4.10
C LYS A 201 15.72 20.32 -2.62
N ALA A 202 14.69 20.15 -1.79
CA ALA A 202 14.81 20.30 -0.35
C ALA A 202 15.69 19.19 0.26
N LEU A 203 15.53 17.94 -0.16
CA LEU A 203 16.40 16.82 0.24
C LEU A 203 17.87 17.13 -0.07
N THR A 204 18.17 17.62 -1.28
CA THR A 204 19.53 18.03 -1.65
C THR A 204 20.05 19.16 -0.77
N ALA A 205 19.23 20.16 -0.47
CA ALA A 205 19.59 21.27 0.41
C ALA A 205 19.88 20.81 1.86
N HIS A 206 19.30 19.68 2.28
CA HIS A 206 19.57 19.03 3.58
C HIS A 206 20.71 18.01 3.54
N GLY A 207 21.51 18.00 2.48
CA GLY A 207 22.68 17.13 2.38
C GLY A 207 22.36 15.68 1.99
N THR A 208 21.17 15.42 1.45
CA THR A 208 20.81 14.11 0.90
C THR A 208 21.21 14.03 -0.57
N THR A 209 21.92 13.00 -0.97
CA THR A 209 22.24 12.73 -2.37
C THR A 209 21.02 12.10 -3.04
N VAL A 210 20.39 12.82 -3.96
CA VAL A 210 19.27 12.29 -4.75
C VAL A 210 19.87 11.46 -5.88
N LEU A 211 19.57 10.16 -5.90
CA LEU A 211 20.08 9.18 -6.84
C LEU A 211 19.07 8.94 -7.98
N SER A 212 19.59 8.52 -9.12
CA SER A 212 18.83 8.01 -10.26
C SER A 212 19.18 6.54 -10.55
N ASP A 213 18.52 5.90 -11.48
CA ASP A 213 18.85 4.53 -11.91
C ASP A 213 20.27 4.41 -12.48
N ASP A 214 20.83 5.50 -13.03
CA ASP A 214 22.18 5.53 -13.57
C ASP A 214 23.26 5.54 -12.46
N ASP A 215 22.86 5.94 -11.24
CA ASP A 215 23.77 6.08 -10.09
C ASP A 215 23.93 4.79 -9.27
N LEU A 216 23.16 3.73 -9.59
CA LEU A 216 23.10 2.50 -8.79
C LEU A 216 24.42 1.77 -8.61
N ASN A 217 25.38 1.96 -9.53
CA ASN A 217 26.69 1.33 -9.49
C ASN A 217 27.80 2.31 -9.06
N ILE A 218 27.46 3.52 -8.64
CA ILE A 218 28.45 4.54 -8.24
C ILE A 218 28.72 4.40 -6.74
N PRO A 219 29.98 4.17 -6.32
CA PRO A 219 30.33 4.09 -4.91
C PRO A 219 29.99 5.40 -4.18
N PRO A 220 29.31 5.34 -3.03
CA PRO A 220 29.02 6.53 -2.26
C PRO A 220 30.24 7.03 -1.51
N SER A 221 30.28 8.32 -1.14
CA SER A 221 31.17 8.76 -0.08
C SER A 221 30.74 8.17 1.28
N PRO A 222 31.67 7.97 2.24
CA PRO A 222 31.36 7.34 3.53
C PRO A 222 30.25 8.04 4.33
N GLU A 223 30.11 9.34 4.17
CA GLU A 223 29.11 10.17 4.87
C GLU A 223 27.83 10.41 4.03
N ALA A 224 27.77 9.85 2.82
CA ALA A 224 26.62 10.05 1.96
C ALA A 224 25.34 9.49 2.60
N ARG A 225 24.25 10.20 2.42
CA ARG A 225 22.88 9.77 2.70
C ARG A 225 22.13 9.82 1.39
N GLY A 226 21.61 8.67 0.95
CA GLY A 226 20.97 8.54 -0.35
C GLY A 226 19.42 8.70 -0.25
N TRP A 227 18.84 9.24 -1.30
CA TRP A 227 17.41 9.14 -1.61
C TRP A 227 17.26 8.65 -3.03
N LEU A 228 16.56 7.56 -3.21
CA LEU A 228 16.28 6.97 -4.52
C LEU A 228 14.77 6.72 -4.64
N GLU A 229 14.17 7.18 -5.72
CA GLU A 229 12.76 6.91 -6.03
C GLU A 229 12.68 5.81 -7.07
N ILE A 230 12.13 4.68 -6.67
CA ILE A 230 11.93 3.53 -7.54
C ILE A 230 10.55 2.96 -7.28
N GLY A 231 10.00 2.35 -8.29
CA GLY A 231 8.79 1.56 -8.16
C GLY A 231 7.67 2.11 -9.00
N ASP A 232 7.20 1.22 -9.83
CA ASP A 232 6.11 1.51 -10.75
C ASP A 232 4.81 0.86 -10.29
N LEU A 233 4.76 0.29 -9.07
CA LEU A 233 3.60 -0.48 -8.62
C LEU A 233 2.30 0.33 -8.64
N ASP A 234 2.34 1.55 -8.12
CA ASP A 234 1.17 2.43 -8.17
C ASP A 234 0.80 2.80 -9.60
N HIS A 235 1.78 3.24 -10.39
CA HIS A 235 1.57 3.58 -11.80
C HIS A 235 1.04 2.39 -12.62
N ARG A 236 1.61 1.19 -12.44
CA ARG A 236 1.13 -0.03 -13.09
C ARG A 236 -0.24 -0.43 -12.57
N GLY A 237 -0.52 -0.24 -11.28
CA GLY A 237 -1.84 -0.46 -10.71
C GLY A 237 -2.92 0.36 -11.40
N HIS A 238 -2.66 1.64 -11.65
CA HIS A 238 -3.55 2.51 -12.41
C HIS A 238 -3.75 2.06 -13.87
N GLN A 239 -2.71 1.54 -14.52
CA GLN A 239 -2.78 1.08 -15.90
C GLN A 239 -3.41 -0.30 -16.05
N LEU A 240 -3.00 -1.26 -15.21
CA LEU A 240 -3.32 -2.68 -15.35
C LEU A 240 -4.57 -3.09 -14.55
N GLN A 241 -4.91 -2.36 -13.49
CA GLN A 241 -6.07 -2.65 -12.64
C GLN A 241 -6.10 -4.13 -12.19
N ASN A 242 -7.07 -4.91 -12.65
CA ASN A 242 -7.20 -6.34 -12.31
C ASN A 242 -6.06 -7.20 -12.84
N ASP A 243 -5.29 -6.73 -13.81
CA ASP A 243 -4.11 -7.44 -14.35
C ASP A 243 -2.81 -7.13 -13.58
N LEU A 244 -2.81 -6.20 -12.64
CA LEU A 244 -1.66 -5.91 -11.80
C LEU A 244 -1.05 -7.16 -11.14
N PRO A 245 -1.83 -8.11 -10.62
CA PRO A 245 -1.30 -9.35 -10.04
C PRO A 245 -0.31 -10.10 -10.93
N LYS A 246 -0.48 -10.04 -12.23
CA LYS A 246 0.35 -10.77 -13.21
C LYS A 246 1.78 -10.25 -13.30
N VAL A 247 2.04 -9.03 -12.83
CA VAL A 247 3.36 -8.36 -12.92
C VAL A 247 4.01 -8.07 -11.56
N ILE A 248 3.33 -8.32 -10.45
CA ILE A 248 3.86 -8.04 -9.10
C ILE A 248 5.18 -8.79 -8.85
N HIS A 249 5.27 -10.03 -9.29
CA HIS A 249 6.49 -10.83 -9.10
C HIS A 249 7.70 -10.19 -9.80
N ASP A 250 7.54 -9.75 -11.03
CA ASP A 250 8.59 -9.08 -11.80
C ASP A 250 9.02 -7.76 -11.13
N GLU A 251 8.08 -7.03 -10.53
CA GLU A 251 8.39 -5.81 -9.79
C GLU A 251 9.19 -6.09 -8.51
N ILE A 252 8.85 -7.15 -7.79
CA ILE A 252 9.60 -7.61 -6.62
C ILE A 252 11.04 -7.95 -7.01
N GLU A 253 11.23 -8.71 -8.08
CA GLU A 253 12.56 -9.06 -8.58
C GLU A 253 13.37 -7.83 -8.98
N ARG A 254 12.77 -6.90 -9.71
CA ARG A 254 13.42 -5.65 -10.10
C ARG A 254 13.86 -4.83 -8.88
N LEU A 255 12.99 -4.72 -7.88
CA LEU A 255 13.29 -3.98 -6.67
C LEU A 255 14.42 -4.66 -5.88
N ALA A 256 14.39 -5.99 -5.75
CA ALA A 256 15.44 -6.76 -5.10
C ALA A 256 16.80 -6.60 -5.79
N LEU A 257 16.84 -6.65 -7.12
CA LEU A 257 18.06 -6.44 -7.91
C LEU A 257 18.62 -5.02 -7.74
N ARG A 258 17.76 -4.00 -7.62
CA ARG A 258 18.22 -2.63 -7.37
C ARG A 258 18.81 -2.46 -5.98
N ILE A 259 18.20 -3.08 -4.97
CA ILE A 259 18.74 -3.12 -3.61
C ILE A 259 20.13 -3.78 -3.61
N GLN A 260 20.26 -4.92 -4.28
CA GLN A 260 21.55 -5.60 -4.40
C GLN A 260 22.61 -4.71 -5.06
N LYS A 261 22.30 -4.07 -6.17
CA LYS A 261 23.23 -3.15 -6.86
C LYS A 261 23.73 -2.02 -5.96
N LEU A 262 22.86 -1.42 -5.15
CA LEU A 262 23.25 -0.39 -4.20
C LEU A 262 24.22 -0.94 -3.15
N LEU A 263 23.94 -2.12 -2.59
CA LEU A 263 24.82 -2.77 -1.62
C LEU A 263 26.18 -3.15 -2.26
N ASP A 264 26.16 -3.69 -3.48
CA ASP A 264 27.37 -4.04 -4.24
C ASP A 264 28.23 -2.79 -4.60
N ALA A 265 27.58 -1.64 -4.80
CA ALA A 265 28.25 -0.37 -5.03
C ALA A 265 28.92 0.20 -3.76
N GLY A 266 28.62 -0.37 -2.58
CA GLY A 266 29.25 0.01 -1.32
C GLY A 266 28.37 0.82 -0.37
N TRP A 267 27.08 0.97 -0.65
CA TRP A 267 26.15 1.48 0.36
C TRP A 267 26.04 0.47 1.51
N ARG A 268 26.10 0.96 2.74
CA ARG A 268 26.11 0.12 3.94
C ARG A 268 24.76 -0.56 4.19
N SER A 269 23.69 0.16 3.89
CA SER A 269 22.31 -0.32 4.07
C SER A 269 21.35 0.40 3.14
N VAL A 270 20.24 -0.27 2.86
CA VAL A 270 19.11 0.29 2.11
C VAL A 270 17.85 0.16 2.96
N LYS A 271 17.22 1.28 3.27
CA LYS A 271 15.95 1.33 3.95
C LYS A 271 14.86 1.60 2.92
N VAL A 272 14.08 0.58 2.61
CA VAL A 272 12.93 0.72 1.72
C VAL A 272 11.80 1.40 2.49
N VAL A 273 11.24 2.45 1.91
CA VAL A 273 10.11 3.20 2.46
C VAL A 273 9.02 3.31 1.41
N THR A 274 7.77 3.28 1.84
CA THR A 274 6.62 3.47 0.98
C THR A 274 5.62 4.42 1.63
N ASP A 275 4.82 5.08 0.86
CA ASP A 275 3.87 6.10 1.30
C ASP A 275 2.46 5.54 1.51
N HIS A 276 2.04 4.60 0.67
CA HIS A 276 0.74 3.95 0.75
C HIS A 276 0.76 2.57 0.08
N GLY A 277 -0.31 1.82 0.26
CA GLY A 277 -0.61 0.62 -0.52
C GLY A 277 -1.79 0.87 -1.47
N TRP A 278 -2.41 -0.20 -1.89
CA TRP A 278 -3.56 -0.17 -2.79
C TRP A 278 -4.58 -1.24 -2.36
N LEU A 279 -5.84 -0.96 -2.63
CA LEU A 279 -6.91 -1.92 -2.38
C LEU A 279 -7.11 -2.81 -3.61
N PHE A 280 -6.99 -4.10 -3.41
CA PHE A 280 -7.31 -5.08 -4.43
C PHE A 280 -8.73 -5.61 -4.22
N CYS A 281 -9.64 -5.17 -5.06
CA CYS A 281 -11.03 -5.62 -5.04
C CYS A 281 -11.47 -5.95 -6.46
N PRO A 282 -11.32 -7.20 -6.91
CA PRO A 282 -11.47 -7.57 -8.32
C PRO A 282 -12.85 -7.29 -8.92
N ASP A 283 -13.92 -7.31 -8.10
CA ASP A 283 -15.28 -6.98 -8.51
C ASP A 283 -15.61 -5.48 -8.37
N GLY A 284 -14.61 -4.67 -8.02
CA GLY A 284 -14.79 -3.25 -7.76
C GLY A 284 -15.40 -2.98 -6.38
N LEU A 285 -15.41 -1.71 -6.03
CA LEU A 285 -16.00 -1.20 -4.79
C LEU A 285 -17.36 -0.56 -5.08
N PRO A 286 -18.26 -0.55 -4.09
CA PRO A 286 -19.47 0.27 -4.20
C PRO A 286 -19.05 1.72 -4.41
N THR A 287 -19.62 2.37 -5.41
CA THR A 287 -19.41 3.78 -5.67
C THR A 287 -20.53 4.60 -5.07
N ALA A 288 -20.19 5.70 -4.39
CA ALA A 288 -21.13 6.70 -3.94
C ALA A 288 -21.00 7.96 -4.81
N GLU A 289 -22.11 8.43 -5.36
CA GLU A 289 -22.11 9.74 -6.03
C GLU A 289 -22.22 10.84 -4.97
N LEU A 290 -21.19 11.69 -4.92
CA LEU A 290 -21.24 12.90 -4.12
C LEU A 290 -21.91 14.03 -4.93
N PRO A 291 -22.89 14.76 -4.34
CA PRO A 291 -23.50 15.89 -5.02
C PRO A 291 -22.45 16.94 -5.39
N LYS A 292 -22.37 17.29 -6.66
CA LYS A 292 -21.36 18.24 -7.19
C LYS A 292 -21.44 19.62 -6.51
N HIS A 293 -22.62 20.05 -6.09
CA HIS A 293 -22.83 21.33 -5.44
C HIS A 293 -22.30 21.38 -3.99
N LEU A 294 -22.13 20.20 -3.35
CA LEU A 294 -21.58 20.08 -2.00
C LEU A 294 -20.08 19.76 -2.00
N THR A 295 -19.53 19.40 -3.16
CA THR A 295 -18.12 19.03 -3.28
C THR A 295 -17.29 20.24 -3.71
N ALA A 296 -16.27 20.59 -2.93
CA ALA A 296 -15.33 21.64 -3.28
C ALA A 296 -14.30 21.15 -4.29
N SER A 297 -13.68 20.02 -4.02
CA SER A 297 -12.73 19.38 -4.92
C SER A 297 -12.86 17.85 -4.83
N LYS A 298 -12.45 17.18 -5.90
CA LYS A 298 -12.29 15.71 -5.92
C LYS A 298 -10.82 15.40 -6.13
N TRP A 299 -10.27 14.57 -5.27
CA TRP A 299 -8.90 14.14 -5.42
C TRP A 299 -8.75 12.66 -5.13
N ALA A 300 -8.41 11.91 -6.17
CA ALA A 300 -8.37 10.45 -6.11
C ALA A 300 -9.66 9.88 -5.48
N ARG A 301 -9.52 9.28 -4.29
CA ARG A 301 -10.62 8.67 -3.53
C ARG A 301 -11.26 9.60 -2.50
N CYS A 302 -10.80 10.83 -2.41
CA CYS A 302 -11.24 11.80 -1.43
C CYS A 302 -11.92 13.01 -2.09
N ALA A 303 -12.84 13.62 -1.37
CA ALA A 303 -13.46 14.86 -1.79
C ALA A 303 -13.55 15.83 -0.62
N ALA A 304 -13.17 17.08 -0.85
CA ALA A 304 -13.44 18.16 0.10
C ALA A 304 -14.91 18.57 0.01
N ILE A 305 -15.53 18.81 1.14
CA ILE A 305 -16.91 19.21 1.26
C ILE A 305 -16.99 20.71 1.49
N LYS A 306 -17.92 21.38 0.82
CA LYS A 306 -18.14 22.82 0.96
C LYS A 306 -18.89 23.13 2.24
N GLY A 307 -18.28 23.96 3.11
CA GLY A 307 -18.91 24.46 4.32
C GLY A 307 -19.28 23.38 5.33
N GLU A 308 -20.26 23.70 6.19
CA GLU A 308 -20.79 22.79 7.22
C GLU A 308 -21.83 21.78 6.65
N SER A 309 -21.85 21.60 5.35
CA SER A 309 -22.82 20.72 4.71
C SER A 309 -22.56 19.26 5.09
N GLN A 310 -23.51 18.66 5.78
CA GLN A 310 -23.54 17.21 5.96
C GLN A 310 -23.81 16.55 4.61
N VAL A 311 -22.78 16.01 3.98
CA VAL A 311 -22.97 15.11 2.85
C VAL A 311 -23.45 13.80 3.43
N PRO A 312 -24.64 13.29 3.05
CA PRO A 312 -25.02 11.94 3.40
C PRO A 312 -24.08 10.98 2.67
N VAL A 313 -22.98 10.65 3.32
CA VAL A 313 -22.12 9.58 2.86
C VAL A 313 -22.90 8.30 3.13
N PRO A 314 -23.13 7.45 2.12
CA PRO A 314 -23.77 6.17 2.35
C PRO A 314 -23.00 5.46 3.47
N THR A 315 -23.70 4.97 4.46
CA THR A 315 -23.14 4.20 5.59
C THR A 315 -22.68 2.81 5.13
N ALA A 316 -21.93 2.75 4.04
CA ALA A 316 -21.21 1.56 3.68
C ALA A 316 -19.98 1.44 4.60
N ALA A 317 -19.58 0.24 4.92
CA ALA A 317 -18.40 -0.06 5.74
C ALA A 317 -17.12 0.66 5.26
N TRP A 318 -17.11 1.05 4.03
CA TRP A 318 -16.02 1.68 3.29
C TRP A 318 -16.06 3.21 3.24
N SER A 319 -17.15 3.83 3.66
CA SER A 319 -17.24 5.30 3.68
C SER A 319 -16.84 5.82 5.04
N TRP A 320 -15.95 6.77 5.06
CA TRP A 320 -15.47 7.41 6.27
C TRP A 320 -15.38 8.93 6.08
N THR A 321 -15.86 9.63 7.07
CA THR A 321 -15.80 11.09 7.15
C THR A 321 -15.00 11.44 8.40
N PRO A 322 -13.67 11.62 8.29
CA PRO A 322 -12.78 11.80 9.44
C PRO A 322 -13.00 13.12 10.18
N SER A 323 -13.38 14.09 9.45
CA SER A 323 -13.89 15.36 9.93
C SER A 323 -15.03 15.73 9.01
N GLU A 324 -15.89 16.60 9.42
CA GLU A 324 -17.01 17.10 8.62
C GLU A 324 -16.61 17.72 7.27
N GLN A 325 -15.30 17.79 7.00
CA GLN A 325 -14.71 18.43 5.82
C GLN A 325 -14.36 17.45 4.68
N PHE A 326 -14.27 16.14 4.93
CA PHE A 326 -13.79 15.17 3.95
C PHE A 326 -14.69 13.95 3.86
N ALA A 327 -14.99 13.54 2.66
CA ALA A 327 -15.68 12.29 2.36
C ALA A 327 -14.92 11.47 1.32
N THR A 328 -14.86 10.16 1.51
CA THR A 328 -14.29 9.26 0.52
C THR A 328 -15.38 8.77 -0.43
N PRO A 329 -15.36 9.14 -1.72
CA PRO A 329 -16.45 8.83 -2.65
C PRO A 329 -16.56 7.36 -3.01
N THR A 330 -15.52 6.58 -2.80
CA THR A 330 -15.49 5.14 -3.12
C THR A 330 -15.67 4.25 -1.91
N GLY A 331 -15.87 4.82 -0.74
CA GLY A 331 -15.96 4.06 0.48
C GLY A 331 -14.71 3.27 0.88
N ALA A 332 -13.64 3.29 0.11
CA ALA A 332 -12.36 2.76 0.56
C ALA A 332 -11.83 3.67 1.64
N ALA A 333 -12.40 3.48 2.80
CA ALA A 333 -12.11 4.25 3.96
C ALA A 333 -10.65 4.13 4.35
N CYS A 334 -10.30 4.85 5.28
CA CYS A 334 -9.03 5.07 5.88
C CYS A 334 -8.27 3.83 6.32
N PHE A 335 -8.86 2.68 6.28
CA PHE A 335 -8.21 1.41 6.48
C PHE A 335 -8.41 0.48 5.30
N ASN A 336 -7.45 0.45 4.46
CA ASN A 336 -7.08 -0.71 3.67
C ASN A 336 -5.89 -1.32 4.39
N PRO A 337 -5.93 -2.58 4.84
CA PRO A 337 -4.81 -3.20 5.52
C PRO A 337 -3.51 -3.05 4.75
N GLY A 338 -3.55 -3.19 3.43
CA GLY A 338 -2.39 -3.00 2.58
C GLY A 338 -1.90 -1.55 2.45
N SER A 339 -2.72 -0.53 2.75
CA SER A 339 -2.36 0.88 2.56
C SER A 339 -1.90 1.59 3.83
N THR A 340 -2.11 1.00 5.00
CA THR A 340 -1.73 1.62 6.27
C THR A 340 -0.38 1.20 6.77
N ASN A 341 0.22 0.19 6.16
CA ASN A 341 1.45 -0.43 6.63
C ASN A 341 2.54 -0.22 5.59
N SER A 342 3.17 0.89 5.66
CA SER A 342 4.34 1.20 4.86
C SER A 342 5.61 1.09 5.67
#